data_15a5a1ca569a8c98e517ece6b3e36f6e
#
_entry.id   15a5a1ca569a8c98e517ece6b3e36f6e
#
_cell.length_a   1.000
_cell.length_b   1.000
_cell.length_c   1.000
_cell.angle_alpha   90.00
_cell.angle_beta   90.00
_cell.angle_gamma   90.00
#
_symmetry.space_group_name_H-M   'P 1'
#
loop_
_entity.id
_entity.type
_entity.pdbx_description
1 polymer ?
#
loop_
_entity_poly.entity_id
_entity_poly.type
_entity_poly.pdbx_seq_one_letter_code
_entity_poly.pdbx_strand_id
1 'polypeptide(L)'
;MGKKETRYDSIADVGPIALAIVRNPAQEEALEWLNRVLKGEIKCVIPLTTIMGAFIVAVHYLGAKPKEVAHRLELLVGVGKALWYADISVDRVKKSMRIASLYSIDSWDSYLVSIMRDLNLTIVYTTDVRNFEKIEGIKPVNPIPAKKFQELQEWLKSKAK
;
A
#
# COMPACT_ATOMS: atom_id res chain seq x y z
N MET A 1 -20.91 -25.23 -13.40
CA MET A 1 -19.71 -25.06 -12.54
C MET A 1 -19.62 -23.59 -12.14
N GLY A 2 -19.81 -23.29 -10.86
CA GLY A 2 -19.65 -21.93 -10.38
C GLY A 2 -18.22 -21.46 -10.58
N LYS A 3 -18.02 -20.28 -11.20
CA LYS A 3 -16.74 -19.59 -11.18
C LYS A 3 -16.36 -19.45 -9.69
N LYS A 4 -15.25 -20.04 -9.24
CA LYS A 4 -14.67 -19.73 -7.93
C LYS A 4 -14.43 -18.22 -7.96
N GLU A 5 -15.26 -17.46 -7.25
CA GLU A 5 -14.99 -16.05 -7.02
C GLU A 5 -13.60 -15.94 -6.42
N THR A 6 -12.74 -15.17 -7.06
CA THR A 6 -11.39 -14.93 -6.57
C THR A 6 -11.54 -14.10 -5.30
N ARG A 7 -11.40 -14.74 -4.14
CA ARG A 7 -11.47 -14.05 -2.86
C ARG A 7 -10.17 -13.29 -2.62
N TYR A 8 -10.27 -11.99 -2.51
CA TYR A 8 -9.18 -11.14 -2.03
C TYR A 8 -9.15 -11.17 -0.50
N ASP A 9 -7.96 -11.09 0.09
CA ASP A 9 -7.74 -11.15 1.53
C ASP A 9 -6.90 -9.98 2.06
N SER A 10 -6.28 -9.23 1.17
CA SER A 10 -5.33 -8.19 1.51
C SER A 10 -5.53 -6.90 0.71
N ILE A 11 -4.95 -5.83 1.23
CA ILE A 11 -4.91 -4.50 0.61
C ILE A 11 -3.48 -3.94 0.65
N ALA A 12 -3.13 -3.16 -0.35
CA ALA A 12 -1.82 -2.50 -0.44
C ALA A 12 -1.88 -1.06 0.07
N ASP A 13 -1.00 -0.74 1.02
CA ASP A 13 -0.70 0.62 1.41
C ASP A 13 0.35 1.27 0.47
N VAL A 14 0.56 2.56 0.62
CA VAL A 14 1.42 3.42 -0.21
C VAL A 14 2.89 3.00 -0.17
N GLY A 15 3.42 2.71 1.02
CA GLY A 15 4.85 2.45 1.24
C GLY A 15 5.43 1.35 0.34
N PRO A 16 4.88 0.13 0.36
CA PRO A 16 5.39 -0.96 -0.47
C PRO A 16 5.36 -0.67 -1.97
N ILE A 17 4.32 0.02 -2.46
CA ILE A 17 4.24 0.43 -3.88
C ILE A 17 5.33 1.44 -4.21
N ALA A 18 5.50 2.49 -3.41
CA ALA A 18 6.52 3.51 -3.62
C ALA A 18 7.94 2.90 -3.65
N LEU A 19 8.24 1.99 -2.72
CA LEU A 19 9.53 1.30 -2.65
C LEU A 19 9.79 0.42 -3.89
N ALA A 20 8.76 -0.19 -4.44
CA ALA A 20 8.90 -1.05 -5.61
C ALA A 20 9.27 -0.28 -6.89
N ILE A 21 8.79 0.95 -7.03
CA ILE A 21 8.90 1.72 -8.28
C ILE A 21 10.12 2.65 -8.36
N VAL A 22 10.83 2.90 -7.26
CA VAL A 22 12.00 3.79 -7.25
C VAL A 22 13.21 3.14 -6.63
N ARG A 23 14.40 3.64 -7.01
CA ARG A 23 15.67 3.11 -6.52
C ARG A 23 15.85 3.41 -5.02
N ASN A 24 15.98 2.36 -4.23
CA ASN A 24 16.25 2.40 -2.80
C ASN A 24 16.80 1.03 -2.31
N PRO A 25 17.32 0.91 -1.07
CA PRO A 25 17.90 -0.34 -0.59
C PRO A 25 16.95 -1.53 -0.50
N ALA A 26 15.62 -1.31 -0.44
CA ALA A 26 14.59 -2.34 -0.35
C ALA A 26 13.81 -2.54 -1.65
N GLN A 27 14.26 -1.95 -2.77
CA GLN A 27 13.53 -2.00 -4.04
C GLN A 27 13.32 -3.42 -4.56
N GLU A 28 14.33 -4.27 -4.45
CA GLU A 28 14.27 -5.63 -4.97
C GLU A 28 13.16 -6.43 -4.28
N GLU A 29 13.11 -6.38 -2.96
CA GLU A 29 12.12 -7.09 -2.16
C GLU A 29 10.71 -6.54 -2.35
N ALA A 30 10.58 -5.21 -2.43
CA ALA A 30 9.30 -4.56 -2.71
C ALA A 30 8.79 -4.92 -4.12
N LEU A 31 9.68 -4.97 -5.10
CA LEU A 31 9.34 -5.35 -6.48
C LEU A 31 8.98 -6.83 -6.58
N GLU A 32 9.66 -7.71 -5.86
CA GLU A 32 9.30 -9.13 -5.77
C GLU A 32 7.89 -9.31 -5.20
N TRP A 33 7.56 -8.63 -4.11
CA TRP A 33 6.22 -8.62 -3.55
C TRP A 33 5.18 -8.11 -4.56
N LEU A 34 5.45 -6.97 -5.20
CA LEU A 34 4.53 -6.38 -6.19
C LEU A 34 4.31 -7.32 -7.38
N ASN A 35 5.36 -7.97 -7.87
CA ASN A 35 5.24 -8.94 -8.95
C ASN A 35 4.35 -10.13 -8.58
N ARG A 36 4.43 -10.62 -7.34
CA ARG A 36 3.54 -11.69 -6.85
C ARG A 36 2.08 -11.23 -6.76
N VAL A 37 1.85 -9.98 -6.39
CA VAL A 37 0.52 -9.36 -6.42
C VAL A 37 -0.01 -9.29 -7.86
N LEU A 38 0.79 -8.78 -8.80
CA LEU A 38 0.39 -8.63 -10.19
C LEU A 38 0.17 -9.99 -10.90
N LYS A 39 0.90 -11.03 -10.51
CA LYS A 39 0.67 -12.41 -10.98
C LYS A 39 -0.56 -13.06 -10.35
N GLY A 40 -1.12 -12.48 -9.31
CA GLY A 40 -2.25 -13.02 -8.57
C GLY A 40 -1.88 -14.16 -7.60
N GLU A 41 -0.61 -14.31 -7.27
CA GLU A 41 -0.14 -15.21 -6.22
C GLU A 41 -0.54 -14.67 -4.83
N ILE A 42 -0.51 -13.35 -4.68
CA ILE A 42 -1.06 -12.63 -3.53
C ILE A 42 -2.37 -11.97 -3.98
N LYS A 43 -3.47 -12.29 -3.32
CA LYS A 43 -4.81 -11.78 -3.62
C LYS A 43 -5.01 -10.42 -2.97
N CYS A 44 -4.51 -9.38 -3.62
CA CYS A 44 -4.42 -8.03 -3.07
C CYS A 44 -5.32 -7.04 -3.80
N VAL A 45 -6.00 -6.21 -3.02
CA VAL A 45 -6.70 -5.02 -3.49
C VAL A 45 -5.71 -3.85 -3.53
N ILE A 46 -5.66 -3.12 -4.63
CA ILE A 46 -4.87 -1.90 -4.76
C ILE A 46 -5.82 -0.72 -5.00
N PRO A 47 -6.05 0.13 -4.00
CA PRO A 47 -6.79 1.36 -4.21
C PRO A 47 -6.07 2.28 -5.19
N LEU A 48 -6.80 2.91 -6.10
CA LEU A 48 -6.20 3.90 -7.02
C LEU A 48 -5.61 5.10 -6.27
N THR A 49 -6.17 5.42 -5.11
CA THR A 49 -5.61 6.41 -4.19
C THR A 49 -4.22 6.03 -3.67
N THR A 50 -3.94 4.74 -3.48
CA THR A 50 -2.60 4.25 -3.12
C THR A 50 -1.57 4.60 -4.20
N ILE A 51 -1.94 4.58 -5.47
CA ILE A 51 -1.07 4.99 -6.57
C ILE A 51 -0.76 6.49 -6.49
N MET A 52 -1.75 7.32 -6.19
CA MET A 52 -1.54 8.76 -5.99
C MET A 52 -0.61 9.04 -4.80
N GLY A 53 -0.81 8.32 -3.70
CA GLY A 53 0.06 8.42 -2.53
C GLY A 53 1.48 7.91 -2.79
N ALA A 54 1.64 6.85 -3.59
CA ALA A 54 2.95 6.34 -3.98
C ALA A 54 3.77 7.37 -4.76
N PHE A 55 3.13 8.17 -5.61
CA PHE A 55 3.79 9.30 -6.26
C PHE A 55 4.36 10.29 -5.24
N ILE A 56 3.56 10.68 -4.26
CA ILE A 56 3.98 11.63 -3.22
C ILE A 56 5.18 11.08 -2.43
N VAL A 57 5.09 9.84 -1.97
CA VAL A 57 6.18 9.21 -1.21
C VAL A 57 7.45 9.07 -2.05
N ALA A 58 7.33 8.60 -3.28
CA ALA A 58 8.46 8.41 -4.18
C ALA A 58 9.21 9.72 -4.49
N VAL A 59 8.48 10.80 -4.74
CA VAL A 59 9.06 12.10 -5.08
C VAL A 59 9.59 12.82 -3.84
N HIS A 60 8.76 12.98 -2.82
CA HIS A 60 9.07 13.86 -1.69
C HIS A 60 9.87 13.20 -0.57
N TYR A 61 9.73 11.89 -0.38
CA TYR A 61 10.44 11.18 0.69
C TYR A 61 11.61 10.32 0.17
N LEU A 62 11.46 9.72 -1.01
CA LEU A 62 12.53 8.91 -1.60
C LEU A 62 13.41 9.71 -2.58
N GLY A 63 13.03 10.94 -2.92
CA GLY A 63 13.81 11.87 -3.73
C GLY A 63 13.90 11.49 -5.22
N ALA A 64 12.94 10.72 -5.72
CA ALA A 64 12.91 10.33 -7.13
C ALA A 64 12.40 11.47 -8.03
N LYS A 65 12.79 11.43 -9.30
CA LYS A 65 12.36 12.45 -10.27
C LYS A 65 10.87 12.27 -10.63
N PRO A 66 10.05 13.34 -10.56
CA PRO A 66 8.61 13.25 -10.82
C PRO A 66 8.27 12.61 -12.17
N LYS A 67 9.00 12.93 -13.22
CA LYS A 67 8.78 12.38 -14.56
C LYS A 67 8.95 10.87 -14.62
N GLU A 68 9.98 10.33 -13.94
CA GLU A 68 10.23 8.88 -13.88
C GLU A 68 9.17 8.17 -13.06
N VAL A 69 8.79 8.75 -11.94
CA VAL A 69 7.75 8.20 -11.06
C VAL A 69 6.40 8.15 -11.78
N ALA A 70 6.00 9.26 -12.40
CA ALA A 70 4.76 9.34 -13.16
C ALA A 70 4.69 8.28 -14.26
N HIS A 71 5.74 8.14 -15.05
CA HIS A 71 5.80 7.13 -16.12
C HIS A 71 5.66 5.69 -15.57
N ARG A 72 6.37 5.35 -14.50
CA ARG A 72 6.30 4.02 -13.90
C ARG A 72 4.93 3.70 -13.31
N LEU A 73 4.31 4.66 -12.64
CA LEU A 73 2.97 4.50 -12.09
C LEU A 73 1.91 4.40 -13.18
N GLU A 74 2.04 5.17 -14.27
CA GLU A 74 1.17 5.08 -15.43
C GLU A 74 1.21 3.68 -16.06
N LEU A 75 2.40 3.09 -16.19
CA LEU A 75 2.54 1.72 -16.67
C LEU A 75 1.97 0.66 -15.71
N LEU A 76 1.98 0.94 -14.41
CA LEU A 76 1.51 0.02 -13.39
C LEU A 76 -0.02 -0.04 -13.31
N VAL A 77 -0.70 1.08 -13.48
CA VAL A 77 -2.14 1.18 -13.24
C VAL A 77 -2.93 0.28 -14.17
N GLY A 78 -3.74 -0.59 -13.58
CA GLY A 78 -4.67 -1.45 -14.31
C GLY A 78 -4.07 -2.72 -14.89
N VAL A 79 -2.77 -2.98 -14.70
CA VAL A 79 -2.15 -4.23 -15.16
C VAL A 79 -2.19 -5.33 -14.10
N GLY A 80 -2.05 -6.59 -14.53
CA GLY A 80 -1.97 -7.76 -13.66
C GLY A 80 -3.32 -8.20 -13.08
N LYS A 81 -3.26 -9.03 -12.05
CA LYS A 81 -4.41 -9.69 -11.42
C LYS A 81 -4.81 -9.10 -10.07
N ALA A 82 -4.25 -7.95 -9.67
CA ALA A 82 -4.72 -7.20 -8.52
C ALA A 82 -6.13 -6.65 -8.76
N LEU A 83 -6.90 -6.50 -7.70
CA LEU A 83 -8.16 -5.75 -7.77
C LEU A 83 -7.88 -4.25 -7.63
N TRP A 84 -7.99 -3.52 -8.71
CA TRP A 84 -7.91 -2.07 -8.73
C TRP A 84 -9.21 -1.47 -8.19
N TYR A 85 -9.12 -0.70 -7.11
CA TYR A 85 -10.28 -0.23 -6.36
C TYR A 85 -10.42 1.29 -6.42
N ALA A 86 -11.63 1.76 -6.80
CA ALA A 86 -11.86 3.16 -7.18
C ALA A 86 -12.90 3.89 -6.31
N ASP A 87 -13.39 3.33 -5.22
CA ASP A 87 -14.43 3.98 -4.40
C ASP A 87 -13.82 5.04 -3.45
N ILE A 88 -14.12 6.32 -3.76
CA ILE A 88 -13.86 7.48 -2.91
C ILE A 88 -15.15 8.31 -2.70
N SER A 89 -16.28 7.65 -2.54
CA SER A 89 -17.58 8.28 -2.30
C SER A 89 -17.61 9.13 -1.02
N VAL A 90 -18.59 10.01 -0.93
CA VAL A 90 -18.84 10.83 0.28
C VAL A 90 -19.02 9.95 1.51
N ASP A 91 -19.76 8.85 1.38
CA ASP A 91 -19.99 7.91 2.49
C ASP A 91 -18.71 7.20 2.91
N ARG A 92 -17.83 6.85 1.96
CA ARG A 92 -16.49 6.32 2.24
C ARG A 92 -15.66 7.30 3.05
N VAL A 93 -15.63 8.56 2.64
CA VAL A 93 -14.89 9.61 3.36
C VAL A 93 -15.42 9.80 4.78
N LYS A 94 -16.75 9.89 4.96
CA LYS A 94 -17.37 10.00 6.28
C LYS A 94 -17.02 8.81 7.19
N LYS A 95 -17.09 7.59 6.66
CA LYS A 95 -16.71 6.37 7.38
C LYS A 95 -15.24 6.38 7.79
N SER A 96 -14.35 6.80 6.88
CA SER A 96 -12.92 6.93 7.15
C SER A 96 -12.64 7.92 8.27
N MET A 97 -13.29 9.09 8.28
CA MET A 97 -13.11 10.09 9.34
C MET A 97 -13.55 9.56 10.71
N ARG A 98 -14.64 8.79 10.80
CA ARG A 98 -15.07 8.14 12.04
C ARG A 98 -14.04 7.12 12.54
N ILE A 99 -13.47 6.33 11.64
CA ILE A 99 -12.41 5.36 11.95
C ILE A 99 -11.15 6.09 12.44
N ALA A 100 -10.73 7.15 11.75
CA ALA A 100 -9.59 7.97 12.15
C ALA A 100 -9.73 8.51 13.58
N SER A 101 -10.88 9.03 13.90
CA SER A 101 -11.20 9.53 15.25
C SER A 101 -11.19 8.41 16.30
N LEU A 102 -11.80 7.26 15.97
CA LEU A 102 -11.93 6.14 16.92
C LEU A 102 -10.57 5.53 17.31
N TYR A 103 -9.67 5.36 16.34
CA TYR A 103 -8.38 4.69 16.54
C TYR A 103 -7.20 5.66 16.64
N SER A 104 -7.41 6.96 16.51
CA SER A 104 -6.35 7.98 16.47
C SER A 104 -5.28 7.64 15.43
N ILE A 105 -5.72 7.34 14.22
CA ILE A 105 -4.90 7.10 13.03
C ILE A 105 -5.15 8.21 12.01
N ASP A 106 -4.26 8.34 11.03
CA ASP A 106 -4.46 9.34 9.99
C ASP A 106 -5.60 8.99 9.02
N SER A 107 -5.99 9.96 8.20
CA SER A 107 -7.11 9.83 7.27
C SER A 107 -6.83 8.82 6.16
N TRP A 108 -5.55 8.65 5.80
CA TRP A 108 -5.15 7.72 4.76
C TRP A 108 -5.27 6.26 5.22
N ASP A 109 -4.72 5.98 6.41
CA ASP A 109 -4.81 4.64 7.01
C ASP A 109 -6.27 4.27 7.31
N SER A 110 -7.05 5.23 7.82
CA SER A 110 -8.48 5.00 8.08
C SER A 110 -9.29 4.75 6.81
N TYR A 111 -8.91 5.35 5.70
CA TYR A 111 -9.51 5.07 4.41
C TYR A 111 -9.27 3.61 3.99
N LEU A 112 -8.04 3.11 4.12
CA LEU A 112 -7.73 1.69 3.86
C LEU A 112 -8.53 0.77 4.78
N VAL A 113 -8.60 1.07 6.07
CA VAL A 113 -9.41 0.29 7.04
C VAL A 113 -10.88 0.26 6.66
N SER A 114 -11.43 1.35 6.16
CA SER A 114 -12.82 1.39 5.70
C SER A 114 -13.10 0.45 4.52
N ILE A 115 -12.17 0.36 3.58
CA ILE A 115 -12.25 -0.59 2.45
C ILE A 115 -12.11 -2.03 2.98
N MET A 116 -11.15 -2.27 3.86
CA MET A 116 -10.91 -3.61 4.43
C MET A 116 -12.16 -4.16 5.09
N ARG A 117 -12.86 -3.34 5.87
CA ARG A 117 -14.11 -3.75 6.53
C ARG A 117 -15.23 -4.08 5.54
N ASP A 118 -15.39 -3.28 4.51
CA ASP A 118 -16.44 -3.50 3.52
C ASP A 118 -16.19 -4.72 2.63
N LEU A 119 -14.92 -5.02 2.35
CA LEU A 119 -14.53 -6.16 1.52
C LEU A 119 -14.13 -7.40 2.34
N ASN A 120 -14.24 -7.35 3.67
CA ASN A 120 -13.82 -8.42 4.59
C ASN A 120 -12.35 -8.81 4.41
N LEU A 121 -11.46 -7.82 4.20
CA LEU A 121 -10.02 -8.03 4.12
C LEU A 121 -9.41 -8.02 5.52
N THR A 122 -8.43 -8.85 5.76
CA THR A 122 -7.79 -8.98 7.07
C THR A 122 -6.31 -8.59 7.08
N ILE A 123 -5.67 -8.53 5.93
CA ILE A 123 -4.24 -8.24 5.79
C ILE A 123 -4.05 -6.88 5.11
N VAL A 124 -3.18 -6.04 5.68
CA VAL A 124 -2.66 -4.83 5.01
C VAL A 124 -1.16 -4.95 4.81
N TYR A 125 -0.70 -4.85 3.57
CA TYR A 125 0.72 -4.74 3.25
C TYR A 125 1.16 -3.29 3.41
N THR A 126 1.99 -3.03 4.41
CA THR A 126 2.41 -1.68 4.81
C THR A 126 3.82 -1.69 5.36
N THR A 127 4.51 -0.56 5.27
CA THR A 127 5.76 -0.30 5.99
C THR A 127 5.52 0.35 7.36
N ASP A 128 4.29 0.79 7.63
CA ASP A 128 3.87 1.38 8.92
C ASP A 128 2.99 0.40 9.72
N VAL A 129 3.63 -0.65 10.22
CA VAL A 129 2.96 -1.71 10.97
C VAL A 129 2.27 -1.18 12.23
N ARG A 130 2.87 -0.22 12.92
CA ARG A 130 2.40 0.27 14.23
C ARG A 130 1.01 0.89 14.19
N ASN A 131 0.70 1.62 13.12
CA ASN A 131 -0.61 2.27 13.00
C ASN A 131 -1.76 1.26 12.85
N PHE A 132 -1.49 0.12 12.24
CA PHE A 132 -2.51 -0.90 11.99
C PHE A 132 -2.60 -1.97 13.09
N GLU A 133 -1.53 -2.22 13.86
CA GLU A 133 -1.52 -3.25 14.93
C GLU A 133 -2.60 -3.04 15.98
N LYS A 134 -2.97 -1.80 16.27
CA LYS A 134 -3.98 -1.45 17.26
C LYS A 134 -5.43 -1.63 16.79
N ILE A 135 -5.63 -2.00 15.52
CA ILE A 135 -6.96 -2.13 14.93
C ILE A 135 -7.38 -3.59 14.95
N GLU A 136 -8.44 -3.87 15.68
CA GLU A 136 -8.98 -5.24 15.80
C GLU A 136 -9.36 -5.81 14.43
N GLY A 137 -8.97 -7.07 14.21
CA GLY A 137 -9.26 -7.82 12.98
C GLY A 137 -8.34 -7.51 11.81
N ILE A 138 -7.34 -6.63 11.99
CA ILE A 138 -6.37 -6.27 10.96
C ILE A 138 -4.98 -6.80 11.30
N LYS A 139 -4.37 -7.49 10.34
CA LYS A 139 -2.99 -7.97 10.42
C LYS A 139 -2.11 -7.17 9.47
N PRO A 140 -1.30 -6.24 9.96
CA PRO A 140 -0.31 -5.56 9.14
C PRO A 140 0.87 -6.49 8.82
N VAL A 141 1.33 -6.45 7.59
CA VAL A 141 2.48 -7.21 7.10
C VAL A 141 3.41 -6.26 6.35
N ASN A 142 4.63 -6.15 6.82
CA ASN A 142 5.68 -5.48 6.06
C ASN A 142 6.26 -6.47 5.05
N PRO A 143 6.12 -6.25 3.73
CA PRO A 143 6.66 -7.17 2.74
C PRO A 143 8.19 -7.12 2.64
N ILE A 144 8.83 -6.13 3.29
CA ILE A 144 10.29 -5.97 3.31
C ILE A 144 10.85 -6.72 4.52
N PRO A 145 11.80 -7.65 4.34
CA PRO A 145 12.47 -8.32 5.46
C PRO A 145 13.12 -7.33 6.42
N ALA A 146 13.12 -7.64 7.72
CA ALA A 146 13.56 -6.73 8.78
C ALA A 146 14.95 -6.13 8.55
N LYS A 147 15.92 -6.93 8.09
CA LYS A 147 17.29 -6.45 7.77
C LYS A 147 17.27 -5.40 6.66
N LYS A 148 16.53 -5.64 5.59
CA LYS A 148 16.43 -4.71 4.46
C LYS A 148 15.66 -3.45 4.84
N PHE A 149 14.67 -3.58 5.68
CA PHE A 149 13.92 -2.43 6.19
C PHE A 149 14.81 -1.55 7.08
N GLN A 150 15.70 -2.14 7.89
CA GLN A 150 16.69 -1.39 8.65
C GLN A 150 17.66 -0.64 7.72
N GLU A 151 18.20 -1.30 6.69
CA GLU A 151 19.07 -0.66 5.68
C GLU A 151 18.36 0.53 5.00
N LEU A 152 17.07 0.39 4.68
CA LEU A 152 16.25 1.47 4.15
C LEU A 152 16.14 2.65 5.12
N GLN A 153 15.88 2.38 6.39
CA GLN A 153 15.75 3.43 7.41
C GLN A 153 17.07 4.19 7.60
N GLU A 154 18.19 3.51 7.59
CA GLU A 154 19.52 4.12 7.67
C GLU A 154 19.81 5.00 6.44
N TRP A 155 19.47 4.50 5.25
CA TRP A 155 19.61 5.27 4.01
C TRP A 155 18.73 6.53 4.00
N LEU A 156 17.49 6.46 4.48
CA LEU A 156 16.60 7.63 4.60
C LEU A 156 17.19 8.68 5.57
N LYS A 157 17.74 8.24 6.70
CA LYS A 157 18.40 9.15 7.66
C LYS A 157 19.64 9.82 7.05
N SER A 158 20.38 9.14 6.20
CA SER A 158 21.54 9.70 5.52
C SER A 158 21.19 10.79 4.50
N LYS A 159 20.00 10.71 3.90
CA LYS A 159 19.50 11.72 2.95
C LYS A 159 18.94 12.98 3.62
N ALA A 160 18.52 12.87 4.87
CA ALA A 160 17.94 14.00 5.63
C ALA A 160 18.99 14.97 6.18
N LYS A 161 20.30 14.68 6.00
CA LYS A 161 21.43 15.56 6.34
C LYS A 161 21.88 16.30 5.10
#